data_40c3cac6899aa083c460223a22c2d0a2
#
_entry.id   40c3cac6899aa083c460223a22c2d0a2
#
_cell.length_a   1.000
_cell.length_b   1.000
_cell.length_c   1.000
_cell.angle_alpha   90.00
_cell.angle_beta   90.00
_cell.angle_gamma   90.00
#
_symmetry.space_group_name_H-M   'P 1'
#
loop_
_entity.id
_entity.type
_entity.pdbx_description
1 polymer ?
#
loop_
_entity_poly.entity_id
_entity_poly.type
_entity_poly.pdbx_seq_one_letter_code
_entity_poly.pdbx_strand_id
1 'polypeptide(L)'
;MTLEPVAIETDVLVIGAGAAGMYAAIEASRGGARVFLVDRSLIGRGGATVMAQMTVAAALGEEVPDSPRHHYNDTIAAGRGLCDETLAQLLCEDAPACIRELDAWGVGWARKDNHITATTAPGHDRARCVYVDFINTGPAVSKTLRTVMAGNKDIRKAGDICIIDLVAGSDGEIAGAVGWHVGSGAPVTVAAKATVLATGGLTRLYRRNSASLNMGGDGYALALRAGASLIDMEFVQFFPIGHLAPRLVGMDPIMWDPFRYKLGGRLLNGRMEEFTSRYGSDEDGKYVLPRDLATYAIFKEVEAGRGSPHGGAYLSFEHCSAAALRAAFGPVIDRLAANAIDLTGMPVEVAPIAHYHMGGVVADAQMRTELPGLFAAGEVVGGTSGANRLSSNAITEAVVFGRRAGRSAAVHAKTIARKDLRAASVRAALDLVGAGNCGAPDLNTAALIARLQAIMADEVGPFRTAAKLDRALAGIAVLADELGERPPRFAGGTDAGFDLQRLEWFDLRNMLVVARAVAQSALARTESRGAHQREDFSQMLPDWRRHQRVRLAGGVLQVSGAPAEALAS
;
A
#
# COMPACT_ATOMS: atom_id res chain seq x y z
N MET A 1 21.28 30.86 -2.60
CA MET A 1 20.38 31.29 -3.71
C MET A 1 19.11 30.47 -3.59
N THR A 2 17.95 31.10 -3.48
CA THR A 2 16.66 30.37 -3.61
C THR A 2 16.51 30.01 -5.09
N LEU A 3 16.40 28.70 -5.39
CA LEU A 3 16.12 28.24 -6.75
C LEU A 3 14.71 28.73 -7.15
N GLU A 4 14.58 29.25 -8.36
CA GLU A 4 13.27 29.61 -8.88
C GLU A 4 12.41 28.35 -9.09
N PRO A 5 11.10 28.40 -8.77
CA PRO A 5 10.21 27.27 -8.96
C PRO A 5 10.07 26.91 -10.45
N VAL A 6 10.18 25.62 -10.76
CA VAL A 6 9.84 25.10 -12.09
C VAL A 6 8.32 25.01 -12.19
N ALA A 7 7.71 25.87 -13.02
CA ALA A 7 6.27 25.85 -13.25
C ALA A 7 5.92 24.90 -14.40
N ILE A 8 4.97 24.02 -14.15
CA ILE A 8 4.48 23.02 -15.12
C ILE A 8 2.97 23.14 -15.24
N GLU A 9 2.48 23.03 -16.48
CA GLU A 9 1.07 23.01 -16.79
C GLU A 9 0.69 21.72 -17.51
N THR A 10 -0.42 21.12 -17.10
CA THR A 10 -0.95 19.88 -17.69
C THR A 10 -2.48 19.85 -17.65
N ASP A 11 -3.12 18.92 -18.35
CA ASP A 11 -4.54 18.69 -18.19
C ASP A 11 -4.80 17.75 -17.01
N VAL A 12 -4.01 16.67 -16.88
CA VAL A 12 -4.11 15.72 -15.77
C VAL A 12 -2.74 15.54 -15.11
N LEU A 13 -2.67 15.79 -13.81
CA LEU A 13 -1.54 15.43 -12.96
C LEU A 13 -1.80 14.06 -12.33
N VAL A 14 -0.87 13.12 -12.45
CA VAL A 14 -0.92 11.83 -11.76
C VAL A 14 0.24 11.75 -10.77
N ILE A 15 -0.06 11.54 -9.50
CA ILE A 15 0.91 11.47 -8.39
C ILE A 15 1.07 10.01 -7.96
N GLY A 16 2.25 9.44 -8.24
CA GLY A 16 2.58 8.03 -8.01
C GLY A 16 2.58 7.22 -9.30
N ALA A 17 3.66 6.48 -9.54
CA ALA A 17 3.89 5.67 -10.75
C ALA A 17 3.89 4.16 -10.46
N GLY A 18 3.06 3.69 -9.53
CA GLY A 18 2.66 2.29 -9.40
C GLY A 18 1.72 1.86 -10.54
N ALA A 19 1.18 0.64 -10.49
CA ALA A 19 0.26 0.15 -11.52
C ALA A 19 -0.96 1.07 -11.69
N ALA A 20 -1.54 1.55 -10.60
CA ALA A 20 -2.70 2.46 -10.65
C ALA A 20 -2.38 3.76 -11.39
N GLY A 21 -1.29 4.44 -11.03
CA GLY A 21 -0.92 5.72 -11.65
C GLY A 21 -0.49 5.58 -13.10
N MET A 22 0.28 4.53 -13.42
CA MET A 22 0.67 4.28 -14.81
C MET A 22 -0.53 3.98 -15.70
N TYR A 23 -1.48 3.18 -15.21
CA TYR A 23 -2.70 2.88 -15.97
C TYR A 23 -3.60 4.12 -16.07
N ALA A 24 -3.72 4.92 -14.99
CA ALA A 24 -4.45 6.18 -15.02
C ALA A 24 -3.86 7.15 -16.06
N ALA A 25 -2.55 7.26 -16.15
CA ALA A 25 -1.88 8.09 -17.14
C ALA A 25 -2.16 7.63 -18.58
N ILE A 26 -2.12 6.31 -18.82
CA ILE A 26 -2.45 5.73 -20.13
C ILE A 26 -3.89 6.05 -20.53
N GLU A 27 -4.86 5.83 -19.65
CA GLU A 27 -6.28 6.05 -19.94
C GLU A 27 -6.63 7.55 -20.05
N ALA A 28 -6.02 8.39 -19.24
CA ALA A 28 -6.20 9.84 -19.37
C ALA A 28 -5.68 10.35 -20.74
N SER A 29 -4.52 9.88 -21.16
CA SER A 29 -3.96 10.20 -22.48
C SER A 29 -4.84 9.66 -23.62
N ARG A 30 -5.36 8.43 -23.54
CA ARG A 30 -6.35 7.89 -24.47
C ARG A 30 -7.62 8.74 -24.55
N GLY A 31 -8.00 9.34 -23.42
CA GLY A 31 -9.07 10.33 -23.33
C GLY A 31 -8.71 11.68 -23.99
N GLY A 32 -7.51 11.86 -24.54
CA GLY A 32 -7.04 13.08 -25.21
C GLY A 32 -6.50 14.14 -24.26
N ALA A 33 -6.20 13.81 -22.99
CA ALA A 33 -5.58 14.73 -22.04
C ALA A 33 -4.06 14.69 -22.17
N ARG A 34 -3.41 15.86 -22.01
CA ARG A 34 -1.97 15.92 -21.74
C ARG A 34 -1.75 15.55 -20.28
N VAL A 35 -0.89 14.56 -20.04
CA VAL A 35 -0.67 14.00 -18.71
C VAL A 35 0.73 14.32 -18.22
N PHE A 36 0.84 14.72 -16.96
CA PHE A 36 2.11 14.75 -16.24
C PHE A 36 2.08 13.74 -15.10
N LEU A 37 2.84 12.65 -15.25
CA LEU A 37 3.00 11.61 -14.25
C LEU A 37 4.27 11.87 -13.45
N VAL A 38 4.14 11.98 -12.13
CA VAL A 38 5.27 12.18 -11.21
C VAL A 38 5.38 11.03 -10.21
N ASP A 39 6.60 10.72 -9.81
CA ASP A 39 6.88 9.81 -8.71
C ASP A 39 8.03 10.36 -7.87
N ARG A 40 8.00 10.08 -6.58
CA ARG A 40 9.08 10.47 -5.64
C ARG A 40 10.38 9.70 -5.86
N SER A 41 10.32 8.65 -6.67
CA SER A 41 11.44 7.81 -7.08
C SER A 41 11.42 7.57 -8.60
N LEU A 42 12.11 6.55 -9.07
CA LEU A 42 12.10 6.18 -10.48
C LEU A 42 10.73 5.62 -10.91
N ILE A 43 10.23 6.08 -12.05
CA ILE A 43 8.93 5.69 -12.63
C ILE A 43 8.78 4.17 -12.74
N GLY A 44 7.76 3.63 -12.06
CA GLY A 44 7.46 2.20 -12.05
C GLY A 44 8.54 1.31 -11.43
N ARG A 45 9.40 1.86 -10.58
CA ARG A 45 10.48 1.13 -9.92
C ARG A 45 10.35 1.11 -8.39
N GLY A 46 9.38 1.82 -7.84
CA GLY A 46 9.04 1.86 -6.41
C GLY A 46 7.61 1.39 -6.14
N GLY A 47 7.21 1.48 -4.88
CA GLY A 47 5.86 1.11 -4.41
C GLY A 47 5.66 -0.39 -4.23
N ALA A 48 4.39 -0.79 -4.10
CA ALA A 48 4.01 -2.19 -3.87
C ALA A 48 3.95 -3.02 -5.15
N THR A 49 3.62 -2.41 -6.30
CA THR A 49 3.44 -3.16 -7.57
C THR A 49 4.69 -3.94 -7.96
N VAL A 50 5.86 -3.29 -7.96
CA VAL A 50 7.12 -3.94 -8.36
C VAL A 50 7.58 -5.02 -7.38
N MET A 51 7.06 -4.98 -6.15
CA MET A 51 7.34 -5.95 -5.09
C MET A 51 6.31 -7.09 -5.02
N ALA A 52 5.18 -6.98 -5.75
CA ALA A 52 4.14 -7.99 -5.73
C ALA A 52 4.60 -9.28 -6.43
N GLN A 53 4.69 -10.36 -5.67
CA GLN A 53 5.31 -11.60 -6.12
C GLN A 53 4.33 -12.50 -6.87
N MET A 54 3.11 -12.68 -6.39
CA MET A 54 2.35 -13.88 -6.66
C MET A 54 1.29 -13.73 -7.77
N THR A 55 0.09 -13.38 -7.41
CA THR A 55 -1.08 -13.58 -8.28
C THR A 55 -1.96 -12.33 -8.36
N VAL A 56 -2.79 -12.27 -9.41
CA VAL A 56 -3.77 -11.21 -9.67
C VAL A 56 -5.14 -11.85 -9.90
N ALA A 57 -6.16 -11.46 -9.16
CA ALA A 57 -7.48 -12.05 -9.25
C ALA A 57 -8.29 -11.45 -10.42
N ALA A 58 -8.83 -12.31 -11.29
CA ALA A 58 -9.78 -11.95 -12.31
C ALA A 58 -10.59 -13.17 -12.77
N ALA A 59 -11.89 -13.06 -12.85
CA ALA A 59 -12.78 -14.14 -13.26
C ALA A 59 -12.77 -14.30 -14.80
N LEU A 60 -11.71 -14.90 -15.34
CA LEU A 60 -11.56 -15.10 -16.79
C LEU A 60 -12.44 -16.25 -17.33
N GLY A 61 -12.71 -17.27 -16.49
CA GLY A 61 -13.47 -18.44 -16.88
C GLY A 61 -12.73 -19.40 -17.81
N GLU A 62 -11.40 -19.29 -17.92
CA GLU A 62 -10.57 -20.08 -18.84
C GLU A 62 -10.06 -21.38 -18.21
N GLU A 63 -9.65 -21.35 -16.96
CA GLU A 63 -9.18 -22.56 -16.23
C GLU A 63 -10.36 -23.40 -15.71
N VAL A 64 -11.33 -22.74 -15.10
CA VAL A 64 -12.58 -23.32 -14.61
C VAL A 64 -13.73 -22.34 -14.88
N PRO A 65 -14.99 -22.79 -15.00
CA PRO A 65 -16.14 -21.88 -15.13
C PRO A 65 -16.16 -20.87 -13.98
N ASP A 66 -16.12 -19.59 -14.30
CA ASP A 66 -16.09 -18.49 -13.33
C ASP A 66 -16.84 -17.26 -13.86
N SER A 67 -17.18 -16.33 -12.96
CA SER A 67 -17.84 -15.08 -13.31
C SER A 67 -17.49 -13.97 -12.34
N PRO A 68 -17.62 -12.68 -12.72
CA PRO A 68 -17.48 -11.55 -11.83
C PRO A 68 -18.32 -11.68 -10.55
N ARG A 69 -19.50 -12.32 -10.62
CA ARG A 69 -20.37 -12.53 -9.46
C ARG A 69 -19.73 -13.44 -8.41
N HIS A 70 -19.05 -14.51 -8.81
CA HIS A 70 -18.33 -15.38 -7.87
C HIS A 70 -17.17 -14.63 -7.22
N HIS A 71 -16.40 -13.86 -8.02
CA HIS A 71 -15.32 -13.03 -7.52
C HIS A 71 -15.82 -11.98 -6.52
N TYR A 72 -16.96 -11.34 -6.82
CA TYR A 72 -17.63 -10.41 -5.93
C TYR A 72 -18.03 -11.07 -4.60
N ASN A 73 -18.68 -12.23 -4.64
CA ASN A 73 -19.11 -12.94 -3.44
C ASN A 73 -17.93 -13.24 -2.50
N ASP A 74 -16.81 -13.72 -3.05
CA ASP A 74 -15.60 -13.98 -2.26
C ASP A 74 -15.01 -12.68 -1.68
N THR A 75 -15.02 -11.59 -2.46
CA THR A 75 -14.55 -10.27 -2.01
C THR A 75 -15.38 -9.75 -0.84
N ILE A 76 -16.73 -9.81 -0.95
CA ILE A 76 -17.64 -9.38 0.13
C ILE A 76 -17.49 -10.25 1.38
N ALA A 77 -17.35 -11.56 1.20
CA ALA A 77 -17.14 -12.49 2.32
C ALA A 77 -15.83 -12.18 3.08
N ALA A 78 -14.74 -11.90 2.34
CA ALA A 78 -13.45 -11.52 2.91
C ALA A 78 -13.53 -10.20 3.69
N GLY A 79 -14.30 -9.22 3.20
CA GLY A 79 -14.42 -7.88 3.78
C GLY A 79 -15.24 -7.78 5.07
N ARG A 80 -15.79 -8.89 5.56
CA ARG A 80 -16.44 -9.01 6.87
C ARG A 80 -17.58 -7.99 7.10
N GLY A 81 -18.33 -7.67 6.04
CA GLY A 81 -19.51 -6.80 6.07
C GLY A 81 -19.21 -5.30 6.05
N LEU A 82 -18.01 -4.89 5.65
CA LEU A 82 -17.58 -3.49 5.52
C LEU A 82 -17.08 -3.14 4.10
N CYS A 83 -17.31 -3.97 3.08
CA CYS A 83 -17.01 -3.54 1.72
C CYS A 83 -17.99 -2.44 1.28
N ASP A 84 -17.48 -1.44 0.59
CA ASP A 84 -18.29 -0.68 -0.35
C ASP A 84 -18.69 -1.61 -1.50
N GLU A 85 -19.97 -1.99 -1.52
CA GLU A 85 -20.47 -2.99 -2.48
C GLU A 85 -20.37 -2.51 -3.93
N THR A 86 -20.50 -1.20 -4.15
CA THR A 86 -20.35 -0.59 -5.49
C THR A 86 -18.91 -0.71 -5.98
N LEU A 87 -17.93 -0.33 -5.16
CA LEU A 87 -16.52 -0.44 -5.52
C LEU A 87 -16.10 -1.91 -5.69
N ALA A 88 -16.57 -2.81 -4.81
CA ALA A 88 -16.28 -4.23 -4.92
C ALA A 88 -16.88 -4.86 -6.20
N GLN A 89 -18.10 -4.45 -6.58
CA GLN A 89 -18.73 -4.89 -7.82
C GLN A 89 -17.93 -4.43 -9.05
N LEU A 90 -17.59 -3.13 -9.10
CA LEU A 90 -16.81 -2.55 -10.19
C LEU A 90 -15.42 -3.20 -10.32
N LEU A 91 -14.76 -3.48 -9.19
CA LEU A 91 -13.50 -4.21 -9.17
C LEU A 91 -13.62 -5.54 -9.90
N CYS A 92 -14.63 -6.33 -9.54
CA CYS A 92 -14.81 -7.69 -10.07
C CYS A 92 -15.28 -7.71 -11.52
N GLU A 93 -16.15 -6.78 -11.90
CA GLU A 93 -16.69 -6.66 -13.29
C GLU A 93 -15.62 -6.21 -14.29
N ASP A 94 -14.78 -5.26 -13.93
CA ASP A 94 -13.75 -4.70 -14.82
C ASP A 94 -12.46 -5.52 -14.86
N ALA A 95 -12.19 -6.34 -13.85
CA ALA A 95 -10.96 -7.11 -13.73
C ALA A 95 -10.63 -7.96 -14.97
N PRO A 96 -11.55 -8.76 -15.54
CA PRO A 96 -11.26 -9.57 -16.72
C PRO A 96 -10.79 -8.74 -17.93
N ALA A 97 -11.42 -7.58 -18.17
CA ALA A 97 -11.05 -6.70 -19.26
C ALA A 97 -9.63 -6.09 -19.05
N CYS A 98 -9.30 -5.71 -17.82
CA CYS A 98 -7.96 -5.20 -17.48
C CYS A 98 -6.87 -6.27 -17.66
N ILE A 99 -7.13 -7.51 -17.24
CA ILE A 99 -6.15 -8.60 -17.38
C ILE A 99 -5.93 -8.96 -18.85
N ARG A 100 -6.99 -9.02 -19.67
CA ARG A 100 -6.86 -9.26 -21.12
C ARG A 100 -6.14 -8.13 -21.83
N GLU A 101 -6.34 -6.88 -21.43
CA GLU A 101 -5.60 -5.75 -21.99
C GLU A 101 -4.12 -5.80 -21.61
N LEU A 102 -3.77 -6.12 -20.35
CA LEU A 102 -2.40 -6.34 -19.91
C LEU A 102 -1.73 -7.52 -20.65
N ASP A 103 -2.48 -8.59 -20.95
CA ASP A 103 -2.03 -9.70 -21.78
C ASP A 103 -1.69 -9.23 -23.20
N ALA A 104 -2.59 -8.48 -23.84
CA ALA A 104 -2.38 -7.91 -25.16
C ALA A 104 -1.17 -6.95 -25.20
N TRP A 105 -0.83 -6.31 -24.10
CA TRP A 105 0.38 -5.48 -23.97
C TRP A 105 1.66 -6.28 -23.67
N GLY A 106 1.54 -7.59 -23.43
CA GLY A 106 2.68 -8.49 -23.29
C GLY A 106 3.19 -8.66 -21.86
N VAL A 107 2.31 -8.71 -20.86
CA VAL A 107 2.71 -9.05 -19.48
C VAL A 107 3.33 -10.45 -19.40
N GLY A 108 2.87 -11.39 -20.24
CA GLY A 108 3.41 -12.76 -20.28
C GLY A 108 2.85 -13.64 -19.17
N TRP A 109 1.52 -13.61 -18.99
CA TRP A 109 0.82 -14.52 -18.07
C TRP A 109 1.16 -15.99 -18.37
N ALA A 110 1.28 -16.79 -17.33
CA ALA A 110 1.44 -18.24 -17.46
C ALA A 110 0.29 -18.84 -18.27
N ARG A 111 0.61 -19.79 -19.17
CA ARG A 111 -0.37 -20.39 -20.09
C ARG A 111 -0.31 -21.90 -20.07
N LYS A 112 -1.45 -22.50 -20.27
CA LYS A 112 -1.63 -23.92 -20.54
C LYS A 112 -2.64 -24.06 -21.69
N ASP A 113 -2.35 -24.93 -22.66
CA ASP A 113 -3.23 -25.19 -23.81
C ASP A 113 -3.76 -23.88 -24.48
N ASN A 114 -2.89 -22.89 -24.61
CA ASN A 114 -3.11 -21.58 -25.21
C ASN A 114 -4.04 -20.61 -24.45
N HIS A 115 -4.53 -20.95 -23.25
CA HIS A 115 -5.29 -20.06 -22.37
C HIS A 115 -4.48 -19.60 -21.15
N ILE A 116 -4.89 -18.51 -20.53
CA ILE A 116 -4.22 -17.99 -19.32
C ILE A 116 -4.52 -18.91 -18.14
N THR A 117 -3.47 -19.48 -17.55
CA THR A 117 -3.58 -20.36 -16.37
C THR A 117 -3.85 -19.55 -15.12
N ALA A 118 -4.76 -20.04 -14.29
CA ALA A 118 -5.08 -19.49 -12.99
C ALA A 118 -4.93 -20.53 -11.88
N THR A 119 -4.71 -20.08 -10.67
CA THR A 119 -4.67 -20.90 -9.47
C THR A 119 -5.69 -20.41 -8.44
N THR A 120 -6.00 -21.25 -7.45
CA THR A 120 -6.82 -20.85 -6.30
C THR A 120 -5.92 -20.25 -5.23
N ALA A 121 -6.23 -19.03 -4.80
CA ALA A 121 -5.57 -18.39 -3.67
C ALA A 121 -6.49 -18.41 -2.42
N PRO A 122 -5.94 -18.21 -1.20
CA PRO A 122 -6.75 -18.23 0.01
C PRO A 122 -7.94 -17.26 -0.03
N GLY A 123 -9.12 -17.77 0.32
CA GLY A 123 -10.37 -17.03 0.32
C GLY A 123 -11.17 -17.10 -0.98
N HIS A 124 -10.59 -17.65 -2.05
CA HIS A 124 -11.31 -17.90 -3.31
C HIS A 124 -11.95 -19.28 -3.34
N ASP A 125 -13.16 -19.36 -3.87
CA ASP A 125 -13.90 -20.61 -4.06
C ASP A 125 -13.42 -21.41 -5.30
N ARG A 126 -12.65 -20.77 -6.22
CA ARG A 126 -12.16 -21.36 -7.46
C ARG A 126 -10.89 -20.72 -8.02
N ALA A 127 -10.32 -21.34 -9.05
CA ALA A 127 -9.10 -20.86 -9.70
C ALA A 127 -9.39 -19.63 -10.58
N ARG A 128 -9.03 -18.42 -10.09
CA ARG A 128 -9.13 -17.15 -10.84
C ARG A 128 -7.89 -16.26 -10.68
N CYS A 129 -6.89 -16.74 -9.98
CA CYS A 129 -5.72 -15.95 -9.67
C CYS A 129 -4.62 -16.22 -10.70
N VAL A 130 -4.50 -15.32 -11.70
CA VAL A 130 -3.50 -15.40 -12.76
C VAL A 130 -2.13 -14.96 -12.28
N TYR A 131 -1.06 -15.43 -12.90
CA TYR A 131 0.32 -15.16 -12.51
C TYR A 131 1.25 -15.23 -13.71
N VAL A 132 2.44 -14.65 -13.59
CA VAL A 132 3.53 -14.79 -14.59
C VAL A 132 4.43 -15.95 -14.17
N ASP A 133 4.97 -15.84 -12.97
CA ASP A 133 5.69 -16.89 -12.27
C ASP A 133 5.64 -16.59 -10.76
N PHE A 134 6.46 -17.34 -9.98
CA PHE A 134 6.40 -17.29 -8.54
C PHE A 134 6.73 -15.93 -7.89
N ILE A 135 7.62 -15.13 -8.48
CA ILE A 135 8.11 -13.87 -7.86
C ILE A 135 8.08 -12.66 -8.80
N ASN A 136 7.68 -12.83 -10.06
CA ASN A 136 7.83 -11.79 -11.08
C ASN A 136 6.51 -11.21 -11.60
N THR A 137 5.36 -11.56 -11.05
CA THR A 137 4.07 -11.06 -11.55
C THR A 137 3.99 -9.53 -11.51
N GLY A 138 4.28 -8.92 -10.38
CA GLY A 138 4.29 -7.46 -10.26
C GLY A 138 5.37 -6.77 -11.08
N PRO A 139 6.64 -7.23 -11.07
CA PRO A 139 7.68 -6.75 -11.96
C PRO A 139 7.28 -6.77 -13.44
N ALA A 140 6.62 -7.85 -13.92
CA ALA A 140 6.15 -7.97 -15.30
C ALA A 140 5.05 -6.94 -15.61
N VAL A 141 4.04 -6.81 -14.75
CA VAL A 141 2.99 -5.78 -14.89
C VAL A 141 3.61 -4.38 -14.92
N SER A 142 4.50 -4.06 -13.99
CA SER A 142 5.16 -2.75 -13.96
C SER A 142 6.01 -2.48 -15.20
N LYS A 143 6.77 -3.48 -15.69
CA LYS A 143 7.57 -3.37 -16.92
C LYS A 143 6.68 -3.10 -18.13
N THR A 144 5.58 -3.82 -18.27
CA THR A 144 4.65 -3.69 -19.39
C THR A 144 4.00 -2.30 -19.40
N LEU A 145 3.47 -1.82 -18.28
CA LEU A 145 2.89 -0.49 -18.19
C LEU A 145 3.92 0.61 -18.53
N ARG A 146 5.15 0.50 -18.06
CA ARG A 146 6.24 1.43 -18.44
C ARG A 146 6.52 1.41 -19.94
N THR A 147 6.50 0.23 -20.55
CA THR A 147 6.73 0.08 -22.00
C THR A 147 5.62 0.75 -22.80
N VAL A 148 4.36 0.53 -22.42
CA VAL A 148 3.20 1.18 -23.07
C VAL A 148 3.29 2.71 -22.96
N MET A 149 3.63 3.24 -21.79
CA MET A 149 3.81 4.68 -21.60
C MET A 149 5.00 5.26 -22.36
N ALA A 150 6.07 4.46 -22.61
CA ALA A 150 7.29 4.97 -23.24
C ALA A 150 7.03 5.47 -24.66
N GLY A 151 6.10 4.83 -25.38
CA GLY A 151 5.70 5.22 -26.73
C GLY A 151 4.68 6.34 -26.82
N ASN A 152 4.17 6.84 -25.67
CA ASN A 152 3.11 7.84 -25.67
C ASN A 152 3.64 9.26 -25.41
N LYS A 153 3.52 10.14 -26.42
CA LYS A 153 4.04 11.52 -26.38
C LYS A 153 3.21 12.47 -25.50
N ASP A 154 1.95 12.13 -25.25
CA ASP A 154 1.04 12.93 -24.42
C ASP A 154 1.22 12.66 -22.93
N ILE A 155 2.05 11.66 -22.58
CA ILE A 155 2.43 11.36 -21.20
C ILE A 155 3.85 11.86 -20.92
N ARG A 156 3.95 13.07 -20.36
CA ARG A 156 5.20 13.55 -19.76
C ARG A 156 5.37 12.87 -18.40
N LYS A 157 6.57 12.36 -18.12
CA LYS A 157 6.87 11.65 -16.87
C LYS A 157 8.15 12.18 -16.25
N ALA A 158 8.15 12.32 -14.93
CA ALA A 158 9.33 12.71 -14.15
C ALA A 158 9.41 11.91 -12.84
N GLY A 159 10.56 11.25 -12.62
CA GLY A 159 10.94 10.69 -11.34
C GLY A 159 11.55 11.73 -10.42
N ASP A 160 11.84 11.31 -9.19
CA ASP A 160 12.48 12.12 -8.14
C ASP A 160 11.75 13.44 -7.84
N ILE A 161 10.42 13.48 -8.05
CA ILE A 161 9.58 14.61 -7.67
C ILE A 161 8.73 14.23 -6.45
N CYS A 162 9.06 14.81 -5.32
CA CYS A 162 8.30 14.68 -4.08
C CYS A 162 7.23 15.78 -4.03
N ILE A 163 5.95 15.39 -4.14
CA ILE A 163 4.82 16.29 -3.92
C ILE A 163 4.62 16.45 -2.41
N ILE A 164 4.52 17.68 -1.95
CA ILE A 164 4.41 18.01 -0.53
C ILE A 164 3.02 18.47 -0.12
N ASP A 165 2.31 19.20 -1.00
CA ASP A 165 0.92 19.58 -0.76
C ASP A 165 0.13 19.72 -2.08
N LEU A 166 -1.18 19.44 -2.00
CA LEU A 166 -2.15 19.74 -3.04
C LEU A 166 -2.56 21.21 -2.92
N VAL A 167 -2.83 21.85 -4.04
CA VAL A 167 -3.20 23.27 -4.07
C VAL A 167 -4.56 23.43 -4.74
N ALA A 168 -5.46 24.13 -4.03
CA ALA A 168 -6.74 24.53 -4.58
C ALA A 168 -6.62 25.79 -5.45
N GLY A 169 -7.54 25.93 -6.37
CA GLY A 169 -7.82 27.18 -7.08
C GLY A 169 -8.60 28.17 -6.22
N SER A 170 -8.96 29.30 -6.82
CA SER A 170 -9.72 30.37 -6.14
C SER A 170 -11.12 29.96 -5.67
N ASP A 171 -11.71 28.97 -6.33
CA ASP A 171 -13.04 28.41 -6.04
C ASP A 171 -13.05 27.23 -5.05
N GLY A 172 -11.86 26.79 -4.59
CA GLY A 172 -11.71 25.69 -3.65
C GLY A 172 -11.53 24.31 -4.28
N GLU A 173 -11.67 24.16 -5.60
CA GLU A 173 -11.35 22.90 -6.29
C GLU A 173 -9.84 22.66 -6.34
N ILE A 174 -9.42 21.40 -6.33
CA ILE A 174 -7.99 21.08 -6.48
C ILE A 174 -7.55 21.42 -7.91
N ALA A 175 -6.59 22.33 -8.01
CA ALA A 175 -6.07 22.90 -9.27
C ALA A 175 -4.61 22.50 -9.54
N GLY A 176 -4.01 21.68 -8.68
CA GLY A 176 -2.64 21.23 -8.86
C GLY A 176 -1.93 20.87 -7.56
N ALA A 177 -0.60 20.96 -7.59
CA ALA A 177 0.25 20.55 -6.48
C ALA A 177 1.56 21.36 -6.44
N VAL A 178 2.19 21.38 -5.28
CA VAL A 178 3.55 21.87 -5.06
C VAL A 178 4.41 20.73 -4.55
N GLY A 179 5.63 20.69 -5.04
CA GLY A 179 6.63 19.72 -4.64
C GLY A 179 8.05 20.22 -4.90
N TRP A 180 8.99 19.33 -4.94
CA TRP A 180 10.37 19.63 -5.27
C TRP A 180 11.03 18.44 -5.95
N HIS A 181 12.03 18.72 -6.79
CA HIS A 181 12.84 17.71 -7.43
C HIS A 181 14.01 17.34 -6.52
N VAL A 182 14.03 16.12 -6.02
CA VAL A 182 15.00 15.65 -5.01
C VAL A 182 16.44 15.76 -5.53
N GLY A 183 16.68 15.42 -6.80
CA GLY A 183 18.00 15.44 -7.40
C GLY A 183 18.65 16.83 -7.54
N SER A 184 17.85 17.87 -7.81
CA SER A 184 18.35 19.25 -7.97
C SER A 184 18.01 20.19 -6.82
N GLY A 185 17.10 19.79 -5.92
CA GLY A 185 16.56 20.68 -4.88
C GLY A 185 15.57 21.74 -5.41
N ALA A 186 15.29 21.76 -6.71
CA ALA A 186 14.44 22.78 -7.32
C ALA A 186 12.98 22.62 -6.89
N PRO A 187 12.30 23.67 -6.39
CA PRO A 187 10.86 23.65 -6.16
C PRO A 187 10.11 23.44 -7.48
N VAL A 188 8.97 22.74 -7.41
CA VAL A 188 8.12 22.46 -8.57
C VAL A 188 6.69 22.85 -8.25
N THR A 189 6.06 23.61 -9.13
CA THR A 189 4.62 23.90 -9.09
C THR A 189 3.96 23.29 -10.30
N VAL A 190 2.86 22.57 -10.10
CA VAL A 190 2.11 21.95 -11.19
C VAL A 190 0.68 22.47 -11.17
N ALA A 191 0.27 23.17 -12.22
CA ALA A 191 -1.12 23.53 -12.45
C ALA A 191 -1.79 22.47 -13.33
N ALA A 192 -2.90 21.91 -12.86
CA ALA A 192 -3.62 20.84 -13.54
C ALA A 192 -5.13 21.07 -13.44
N LYS A 193 -5.88 20.58 -14.44
CA LYS A 193 -7.36 20.60 -14.42
C LYS A 193 -7.92 19.47 -13.58
N ALA A 194 -7.20 18.34 -13.51
CA ALA A 194 -7.52 17.20 -12.66
C ALA A 194 -6.25 16.63 -12.05
N THR A 195 -6.33 16.15 -10.81
CA THR A 195 -5.22 15.49 -10.10
C THR A 195 -5.67 14.08 -9.66
N VAL A 196 -4.86 13.07 -9.95
CA VAL A 196 -5.09 11.67 -9.55
C VAL A 196 -4.06 11.29 -8.49
N LEU A 197 -4.50 10.94 -7.29
CA LEU A 197 -3.68 10.32 -6.26
C LEU A 197 -3.58 8.82 -6.53
N ALA A 198 -2.37 8.32 -6.79
CA ALA A 198 -2.07 6.91 -7.02
C ALA A 198 -0.82 6.47 -6.22
N THR A 199 -0.70 6.99 -5.01
CA THR A 199 0.50 6.96 -4.16
C THR A 199 0.69 5.66 -3.39
N GLY A 200 -0.25 4.72 -3.48
CA GLY A 200 -0.24 3.47 -2.73
C GLY A 200 -0.61 3.63 -1.26
N GLY A 201 -0.25 2.66 -0.44
CA GLY A 201 -0.64 2.54 0.97
C GLY A 201 0.39 3.10 1.97
N LEU A 202 0.40 2.48 3.17
CA LEU A 202 1.12 3.00 4.36
C LEU A 202 2.09 1.99 5.02
N THR A 203 2.43 0.90 4.37
CA THR A 203 3.15 -0.22 5.02
C THR A 203 4.52 0.17 5.59
N ARG A 204 5.17 1.25 5.10
CA ARG A 204 6.41 1.79 5.68
C ARG A 204 6.26 2.31 7.12
N LEU A 205 5.03 2.53 7.59
CA LEU A 205 4.80 2.83 9.02
C LEU A 205 5.30 1.70 9.94
N TYR A 206 5.45 0.50 9.40
CA TYR A 206 5.87 -0.69 10.15
C TYR A 206 7.29 -1.08 9.79
N ARG A 207 8.08 -1.45 10.79
CA ARG A 207 9.47 -1.88 10.62
C ARG A 207 9.62 -3.05 9.65
N ARG A 208 8.64 -3.99 9.65
CA ARG A 208 8.59 -5.14 8.75
C ARG A 208 7.40 -4.98 7.82
N ASN A 209 7.69 -4.90 6.53
CA ASN A 209 6.66 -4.72 5.51
C ASN A 209 7.09 -5.34 4.18
N SER A 210 6.13 -5.56 3.29
CA SER A 210 6.31 -6.24 2.00
C SER A 210 6.43 -5.28 0.81
N ALA A 211 6.62 -3.99 1.04
CA ALA A 211 6.68 -2.99 -0.02
C ALA A 211 7.97 -2.14 0.04
N SER A 212 8.14 -1.26 -0.90
CA SER A 212 9.29 -0.35 -0.91
C SER A 212 9.12 0.81 0.08
N LEU A 213 10.21 1.55 0.32
CA LEU A 213 10.23 2.72 1.18
C LEU A 213 9.31 3.87 0.71
N ASN A 214 8.70 3.76 -0.47
CA ASN A 214 7.77 4.77 -0.98
C ASN A 214 6.37 4.70 -0.34
N MET A 215 6.07 3.67 0.44
CA MET A 215 4.73 3.40 0.99
C MET A 215 4.53 4.03 2.37
N GLY A 216 4.83 5.32 2.51
CA GLY A 216 4.73 6.08 3.76
C GLY A 216 3.35 6.65 4.08
N GLY A 217 2.37 6.50 3.18
CA GLY A 217 1.03 7.08 3.34
C GLY A 217 0.90 8.50 2.80
N ASP A 218 1.77 8.92 1.89
CA ASP A 218 1.80 10.29 1.36
C ASP A 218 0.44 10.76 0.85
N GLY A 219 -0.28 9.94 0.07
CA GLY A 219 -1.58 10.32 -0.48
C GLY A 219 -2.65 10.53 0.59
N TYR A 220 -2.62 9.75 1.65
CA TYR A 220 -3.54 9.95 2.78
C TYR A 220 -3.29 11.29 3.47
N ALA A 221 -2.01 11.61 3.74
CA ALA A 221 -1.64 12.87 4.35
C ALA A 221 -1.95 14.07 3.45
N LEU A 222 -1.67 13.96 2.13
CA LEU A 222 -2.01 14.98 1.13
C LEU A 222 -3.53 15.22 1.07
N ALA A 223 -4.33 14.15 1.02
CA ALA A 223 -5.79 14.22 0.98
C ALA A 223 -6.35 14.87 2.25
N LEU A 224 -5.89 14.45 3.45
CA LEU A 224 -6.30 15.05 4.73
C LEU A 224 -5.99 16.55 4.81
N ARG A 225 -4.77 16.95 4.43
CA ARG A 225 -4.39 18.38 4.46
C ARG A 225 -5.17 19.21 3.44
N ALA A 226 -5.56 18.61 2.34
CA ALA A 226 -6.43 19.24 1.34
C ALA A 226 -7.89 19.34 1.80
N GLY A 227 -8.30 18.61 2.84
CA GLY A 227 -9.65 18.60 3.40
C GLY A 227 -10.53 17.41 3.00
N ALA A 228 -9.98 16.42 2.28
CA ALA A 228 -10.69 15.19 1.98
C ALA A 228 -10.79 14.28 3.21
N SER A 229 -11.79 13.39 3.21
CA SER A 229 -11.95 12.37 4.24
C SER A 229 -11.19 11.09 3.90
N LEU A 230 -10.70 10.42 4.94
CA LEU A 230 -10.31 9.02 4.88
C LEU A 230 -11.33 8.16 5.60
N ILE A 231 -11.36 6.85 5.30
CA ILE A 231 -12.19 5.86 5.99
C ILE A 231 -11.35 4.66 6.42
N ASP A 232 -11.79 4.04 7.52
CA ASP A 232 -11.37 2.69 7.94
C ASP A 232 -9.85 2.53 8.11
N MET A 233 -9.20 3.55 8.64
CA MET A 233 -7.74 3.62 8.74
C MET A 233 -7.14 2.55 9.68
N GLU A 234 -7.94 1.93 10.54
CA GLU A 234 -7.54 0.85 11.45
C GLU A 234 -7.26 -0.49 10.77
N PHE A 235 -7.73 -0.70 9.52
CA PHE A 235 -7.60 -2.00 8.85
C PHE A 235 -6.29 -2.11 8.06
N VAL A 236 -5.23 -2.49 8.76
CA VAL A 236 -3.93 -2.82 8.18
C VAL A 236 -3.77 -4.34 8.14
N GLN A 237 -3.65 -4.91 6.94
CA GLN A 237 -3.49 -6.35 6.74
C GLN A 237 -2.02 -6.74 6.95
N PHE A 238 -1.80 -7.71 7.84
CA PHE A 238 -0.51 -8.35 8.03
C PHE A 238 -0.48 -9.69 7.29
N PHE A 239 0.65 -9.96 6.65
CA PHE A 239 0.96 -11.26 6.08
C PHE A 239 1.70 -12.07 7.15
N PRO A 240 1.24 -13.29 7.50
CA PRO A 240 1.71 -13.96 8.70
C PRO A 240 3.15 -14.45 8.62
N ILE A 241 3.60 -14.92 7.45
CA ILE A 241 4.87 -15.63 7.29
C ILE A 241 5.73 -14.94 6.23
N GLY A 242 6.14 -13.71 6.52
CA GLY A 242 7.14 -13.00 5.74
C GLY A 242 8.55 -13.43 6.11
N HIS A 243 9.47 -13.49 5.15
CA HIS A 243 10.88 -13.82 5.39
C HIS A 243 11.55 -12.78 6.31
N LEU A 244 12.33 -13.24 7.28
CA LEU A 244 13.00 -12.39 8.24
C LEU A 244 14.53 -12.55 8.19
N ALA A 245 15.02 -13.78 8.21
CA ALA A 245 16.45 -14.10 8.14
C ALA A 245 16.67 -15.54 7.64
N PRO A 246 17.85 -15.82 7.04
CA PRO A 246 18.90 -14.86 6.67
C PRO A 246 18.47 -13.92 5.54
N ARG A 247 19.13 -12.76 5.42
CA ARG A 247 18.77 -11.76 4.41
C ARG A 247 18.88 -12.33 2.99
N LEU A 248 17.88 -12.03 2.16
CA LEU A 248 17.81 -12.45 0.75
C LEU A 248 18.14 -11.26 -0.17
N VAL A 249 19.22 -11.36 -0.92
CA VAL A 249 19.57 -10.33 -1.89
C VAL A 249 18.70 -10.49 -3.15
N GLY A 250 17.95 -9.42 -3.48
CA GLY A 250 17.11 -9.36 -4.68
C GLY A 250 15.80 -10.16 -4.63
N MET A 251 15.44 -10.70 -3.47
CA MET A 251 14.18 -11.44 -3.29
C MET A 251 13.43 -11.08 -1.99
N ASP A 252 13.99 -10.20 -1.18
CA ASP A 252 13.45 -9.87 0.14
C ASP A 252 12.28 -8.88 0.06
N PRO A 253 11.20 -9.07 0.83
CA PRO A 253 10.90 -10.29 1.57
C PRO A 253 10.12 -11.33 0.74
N ILE A 254 10.48 -12.61 0.85
CA ILE A 254 9.63 -13.69 0.34
C ILE A 254 8.44 -13.89 1.28
N MET A 255 7.25 -14.06 0.70
CA MET A 255 6.04 -14.46 1.42
C MET A 255 5.89 -16.00 1.34
N TRP A 256 6.07 -16.67 2.48
CA TRP A 256 6.18 -18.13 2.53
C TRP A 256 4.84 -18.87 2.66
N ASP A 257 3.74 -18.20 2.97
CA ASP A 257 2.44 -18.82 3.22
C ASP A 257 2.00 -19.84 2.17
N PRO A 258 2.04 -19.54 0.85
CA PRO A 258 1.55 -20.49 -0.15
C PRO A 258 2.35 -21.77 -0.20
N PHE A 259 3.65 -21.72 0.14
CA PHE A 259 4.50 -22.90 0.19
C PHE A 259 4.29 -23.69 1.46
N ARG A 260 4.09 -23.00 2.59
CA ARG A 260 3.75 -23.64 3.83
C ARG A 260 2.51 -24.52 3.65
N TYR A 261 1.44 -24.00 3.08
CA TYR A 261 0.23 -24.76 2.83
C TYR A 261 0.43 -25.92 1.84
N LYS A 262 1.21 -25.68 0.78
CA LYS A 262 1.44 -26.69 -0.26
C LYS A 262 2.32 -27.85 0.19
N LEU A 263 3.29 -27.59 1.05
CA LEU A 263 4.35 -28.52 1.45
C LEU A 263 4.27 -28.96 2.92
N GLY A 264 3.34 -28.41 3.71
CA GLY A 264 3.25 -28.68 5.14
C GLY A 264 4.42 -28.11 5.94
N GLY A 265 4.90 -26.92 5.62
CA GLY A 265 6.00 -26.27 6.35
C GLY A 265 5.68 -26.09 7.84
N ARG A 266 6.61 -26.48 8.72
CA ARG A 266 6.47 -26.48 10.17
C ARG A 266 6.89 -25.14 10.76
N LEU A 267 6.06 -24.57 11.64
CA LEU A 267 6.41 -23.38 12.42
C LEU A 267 7.01 -23.80 13.76
N LEU A 268 8.25 -23.35 14.00
CA LEU A 268 9.01 -23.63 15.21
C LEU A 268 9.33 -22.33 15.94
N ASN A 269 9.30 -22.35 17.28
CA ASN A 269 9.72 -21.23 18.08
C ASN A 269 11.26 -21.13 18.20
N GLY A 270 11.79 -20.18 18.95
CA GLY A 270 13.23 -20.02 19.17
C GLY A 270 13.92 -21.19 19.90
N ARG A 271 13.13 -22.12 20.44
CA ARG A 271 13.61 -23.36 21.06
C ARG A 271 13.51 -24.58 20.13
N MET A 272 13.17 -24.33 18.87
CA MET A 272 12.93 -25.37 17.84
C MET A 272 11.75 -26.30 18.18
N GLU A 273 10.75 -25.81 18.93
CA GLU A 273 9.52 -26.55 19.26
C GLU A 273 8.39 -26.13 18.34
N GLU A 274 7.61 -27.08 17.82
CA GLU A 274 6.33 -26.79 17.16
C GLU A 274 5.36 -26.19 18.19
N PHE A 275 4.73 -25.06 17.87
CA PHE A 275 3.95 -24.32 18.86
C PHE A 275 2.50 -24.04 18.45
N THR A 276 2.13 -24.29 17.22
CA THR A 276 0.81 -23.91 16.66
C THR A 276 -0.35 -24.56 17.42
N SER A 277 -0.19 -25.80 17.88
CA SER A 277 -1.19 -26.51 18.68
C SER A 277 -1.52 -25.83 20.03
N ARG A 278 -0.59 -25.08 20.60
CA ARG A 278 -0.82 -24.30 21.84
C ARG A 278 -1.85 -23.18 21.67
N TYR A 279 -2.12 -22.78 20.42
CA TYR A 279 -2.97 -21.64 20.04
C TYR A 279 -4.25 -22.08 19.31
N GLY A 280 -4.66 -23.36 19.44
CA GLY A 280 -5.94 -23.86 18.95
C GLY A 280 -5.92 -24.36 17.52
N SER A 281 -4.77 -24.80 17.01
CA SER A 281 -4.74 -25.56 15.76
C SER A 281 -4.94 -27.04 16.05
N ASP A 282 -6.12 -27.57 15.79
CA ASP A 282 -6.36 -29.01 15.64
C ASP A 282 -5.85 -29.43 14.25
N GLU A 283 -4.53 -29.40 14.09
CA GLU A 283 -3.90 -29.82 12.84
C GLU A 283 -3.76 -31.36 12.88
N ASP A 284 -4.75 -32.09 12.41
CA ASP A 284 -4.67 -33.51 12.07
C ASP A 284 -3.58 -33.76 10.99
N GLY A 285 -2.33 -33.37 11.26
CA GLY A 285 -1.16 -33.49 10.40
C GLY A 285 -1.18 -32.66 9.11
N LYS A 286 -2.11 -31.72 8.92
CA LYS A 286 -2.23 -30.97 7.68
C LYS A 286 -1.51 -29.60 7.64
N TYR A 287 -0.90 -29.16 8.75
CA TYR A 287 -0.13 -27.89 8.86
C TYR A 287 -0.81 -26.63 8.24
N VAL A 288 -2.14 -26.63 8.15
CA VAL A 288 -2.94 -25.55 7.55
C VAL A 288 -3.56 -24.70 8.65
N LEU A 289 -2.89 -23.62 9.01
CA LEU A 289 -3.42 -22.65 9.98
C LEU A 289 -4.06 -21.47 9.24
N PRO A 290 -5.23 -20.97 9.67
CA PRO A 290 -5.74 -19.68 9.22
C PRO A 290 -4.67 -18.58 9.43
N ARG A 291 -4.63 -17.59 8.50
CA ARG A 291 -3.58 -16.55 8.52
C ARG A 291 -3.55 -15.73 9.80
N ASP A 292 -4.71 -15.38 10.32
CA ASP A 292 -4.90 -14.67 11.56
C ASP A 292 -4.37 -15.46 12.75
N LEU A 293 -4.65 -16.75 12.82
CA LEU A 293 -4.15 -17.63 13.88
C LEU A 293 -2.63 -17.85 13.80
N ALA A 294 -2.07 -18.00 12.59
CA ALA A 294 -0.62 -18.09 12.41
C ALA A 294 0.09 -16.78 12.87
N THR A 295 -0.47 -15.64 12.50
CA THR A 295 0.02 -14.33 12.95
C THR A 295 -0.03 -14.23 14.48
N TYR A 296 -1.15 -14.61 15.09
CA TYR A 296 -1.35 -14.60 16.54
C TYR A 296 -0.34 -15.50 17.25
N ALA A 297 -0.20 -16.74 16.80
CA ALA A 297 0.69 -17.71 17.43
C ALA A 297 2.16 -17.24 17.40
N ILE A 298 2.65 -16.72 16.26
CA ILE A 298 4.01 -16.19 16.15
C ILE A 298 4.19 -15.00 17.11
N PHE A 299 3.21 -14.09 17.13
CA PHE A 299 3.29 -12.90 17.98
C PHE A 299 3.34 -13.26 19.47
N LYS A 300 2.51 -14.23 19.90
CA LYS A 300 2.49 -14.71 21.29
C LYS A 300 3.75 -15.45 21.72
N GLU A 301 4.38 -16.24 20.82
CA GLU A 301 5.69 -16.84 21.10
C GLU A 301 6.77 -15.79 21.29
N VAL A 302 6.75 -14.71 20.49
CA VAL A 302 7.70 -13.58 20.64
C VAL A 302 7.45 -12.82 21.94
N GLU A 303 6.19 -12.47 22.27
CA GLU A 303 5.84 -11.79 23.54
C GLU A 303 6.24 -12.62 24.76
N ALA A 304 6.14 -13.95 24.66
CA ALA A 304 6.53 -14.87 25.74
C ALA A 304 8.05 -15.12 25.83
N GLY A 305 8.89 -14.43 25.06
CA GLY A 305 10.34 -14.57 25.04
C GLY A 305 10.82 -15.89 24.40
N ARG A 306 9.98 -16.55 23.61
CA ARG A 306 10.31 -17.77 22.87
C ARG A 306 10.44 -17.52 21.37
N GLY A 307 10.56 -16.26 20.92
CA GLY A 307 10.80 -15.91 19.54
C GLY A 307 12.19 -16.33 19.04
N SER A 308 12.37 -16.31 17.71
CA SER A 308 13.67 -16.48 17.07
C SER A 308 14.58 -15.27 17.36
N PRO A 309 15.90 -15.33 17.11
CA PRO A 309 16.85 -14.27 17.45
C PRO A 309 16.49 -12.88 16.90
N HIS A 310 15.84 -12.83 15.73
CA HIS A 310 15.40 -11.56 15.13
C HIS A 310 13.94 -11.19 15.48
N GLY A 311 13.32 -11.90 16.46
CA GLY A 311 11.97 -11.61 16.97
C GLY A 311 10.86 -12.08 16.02
N GLY A 312 10.95 -13.29 15.57
CA GLY A 312 9.95 -14.01 14.79
C GLY A 312 9.84 -15.47 15.23
N ALA A 313 9.62 -16.37 14.27
CA ALA A 313 9.62 -17.81 14.42
C ALA A 313 10.48 -18.44 13.32
N TYR A 314 10.65 -19.74 13.35
CA TYR A 314 11.28 -20.47 12.27
C TYR A 314 10.23 -21.19 11.41
N LEU A 315 10.48 -21.25 10.10
CA LEU A 315 9.74 -22.07 9.15
C LEU A 315 10.69 -23.15 8.61
N SER A 316 10.37 -24.42 8.87
CA SER A 316 11.15 -25.57 8.44
C SER A 316 10.44 -26.36 7.35
N PHE A 317 11.22 -26.78 6.35
CA PHE A 317 10.85 -27.73 5.30
C PHE A 317 11.79 -28.96 5.30
N GLU A 318 12.57 -29.16 6.37
CA GLU A 318 13.56 -30.24 6.48
C GLU A 318 12.97 -31.64 6.32
N HIS A 319 11.67 -31.81 6.58
CA HIS A 319 10.92 -33.07 6.34
C HIS A 319 10.58 -33.29 4.86
N CYS A 320 10.77 -32.30 3.98
CA CYS A 320 10.48 -32.39 2.56
C CYS A 320 11.71 -32.86 1.77
N SER A 321 11.50 -33.69 0.75
CA SER A 321 12.59 -34.05 -0.16
C SER A 321 13.01 -32.89 -1.05
N ALA A 322 14.29 -32.86 -1.46
CA ALA A 322 14.80 -31.86 -2.41
C ALA A 322 13.98 -31.84 -3.72
N ALA A 323 13.49 -32.98 -4.18
CA ALA A 323 12.64 -33.08 -5.37
C ALA A 323 11.28 -32.39 -5.16
N ALA A 324 10.64 -32.57 -4.00
CA ALA A 324 9.37 -31.92 -3.66
C ALA A 324 9.54 -30.39 -3.56
N LEU A 325 10.63 -29.94 -2.92
CA LEU A 325 10.96 -28.52 -2.82
C LEU A 325 11.19 -27.91 -4.21
N ARG A 326 11.96 -28.58 -5.07
CA ARG A 326 12.20 -28.09 -6.44
C ARG A 326 10.93 -28.07 -7.29
N ALA A 327 10.07 -29.05 -7.16
CA ALA A 327 8.77 -29.08 -7.85
C ALA A 327 7.85 -27.92 -7.40
N ALA A 328 7.92 -27.53 -6.12
CA ALA A 328 7.09 -26.46 -5.56
C ALA A 328 7.65 -25.06 -5.83
N PHE A 329 8.95 -24.88 -5.66
CA PHE A 329 9.61 -23.57 -5.73
C PHE A 329 10.26 -23.27 -7.09
N GLY A 330 10.48 -24.30 -7.92
CA GLY A 330 11.13 -24.15 -9.22
C GLY A 330 12.50 -23.47 -9.13
N PRO A 331 12.80 -22.49 -10.01
CA PRO A 331 14.11 -21.82 -10.03
C PRO A 331 14.43 -20.98 -8.79
N VAL A 332 13.44 -20.72 -7.90
CA VAL A 332 13.66 -20.00 -6.64
C VAL A 332 14.62 -20.77 -5.74
N ILE A 333 14.61 -22.12 -5.78
CA ILE A 333 15.56 -22.96 -5.03
C ILE A 333 17.00 -22.58 -5.35
N ASP A 334 17.34 -22.34 -6.61
CA ASP A 334 18.70 -21.97 -7.02
C ASP A 334 19.11 -20.59 -6.50
N ARG A 335 18.13 -19.65 -6.44
CA ARG A 335 18.36 -18.34 -5.83
C ARG A 335 18.51 -18.40 -4.31
N LEU A 336 17.76 -19.28 -3.65
CA LEU A 336 17.92 -19.53 -2.21
C LEU A 336 19.32 -20.10 -1.93
N ALA A 337 19.73 -21.11 -2.69
CA ALA A 337 21.07 -21.69 -2.59
C ALA A 337 22.18 -20.66 -2.83
N ALA A 338 22.02 -19.73 -3.78
CA ALA A 338 22.95 -18.62 -4.01
C ALA A 338 23.04 -17.63 -2.83
N ASN A 339 22.02 -17.62 -1.97
CA ASN A 339 22.00 -16.87 -0.70
C ASN A 339 22.36 -17.76 0.52
N ALA A 340 23.00 -18.91 0.29
CA ALA A 340 23.40 -19.90 1.31
C ALA A 340 22.21 -20.47 2.12
N ILE A 341 21.03 -20.59 1.51
CA ILE A 341 19.84 -21.19 2.12
C ILE A 341 19.53 -22.53 1.47
N ASP A 342 19.70 -23.59 2.24
CA ASP A 342 19.27 -24.96 1.90
C ASP A 342 18.08 -25.37 2.76
N LEU A 343 16.87 -25.33 2.18
CA LEU A 343 15.64 -25.66 2.89
C LEU A 343 15.54 -27.14 3.33
N THR A 344 16.42 -28.02 2.82
CA THR A 344 16.49 -29.43 3.26
C THR A 344 17.23 -29.61 4.56
N GLY A 345 18.10 -28.67 4.93
CA GLY A 345 19.00 -28.79 6.08
C GLY A 345 18.94 -27.62 7.06
N MET A 346 18.13 -26.60 6.78
CA MET A 346 17.99 -25.45 7.68
C MET A 346 16.61 -24.78 7.60
N PRO A 347 16.05 -24.36 8.74
CA PRO A 347 14.87 -23.52 8.76
C PRO A 347 15.23 -22.06 8.43
N VAL A 348 14.25 -21.30 8.00
CA VAL A 348 14.37 -19.84 7.79
C VAL A 348 13.59 -19.09 8.87
N GLU A 349 14.09 -17.93 9.30
CA GLU A 349 13.32 -17.09 10.19
C GLU A 349 12.22 -16.33 9.43
N VAL A 350 11.05 -16.30 10.05
CA VAL A 350 9.84 -15.66 9.51
C VAL A 350 9.14 -14.82 10.57
N ALA A 351 8.43 -13.80 10.13
CA ALA A 351 7.63 -12.97 11.04
C ALA A 351 6.41 -12.38 10.30
N PRO A 352 5.37 -11.95 11.04
CA PRO A 352 4.33 -11.15 10.47
C PRO A 352 4.88 -9.83 9.90
N ILE A 353 4.41 -9.48 8.69
CA ILE A 353 4.80 -8.26 7.98
C ILE A 353 3.57 -7.46 7.56
N ALA A 354 3.61 -6.13 7.68
CA ALA A 354 2.58 -5.27 7.14
C ALA A 354 2.56 -5.38 5.60
N HIS A 355 1.39 -5.63 5.02
CA HIS A 355 1.28 -6.02 3.62
C HIS A 355 0.38 -5.14 2.78
N TYR A 356 -0.78 -4.76 3.30
CA TYR A 356 -1.80 -3.99 2.56
C TYR A 356 -2.65 -3.16 3.51
N HIS A 357 -3.15 -2.02 3.04
CA HIS A 357 -4.07 -1.17 3.77
C HIS A 357 -5.45 -1.13 3.09
N MET A 358 -6.52 -1.43 3.81
CA MET A 358 -7.88 -1.48 3.27
C MET A 358 -8.62 -0.16 3.41
N GLY A 359 -8.25 0.67 4.37
CA GLY A 359 -8.75 2.02 4.51
C GLY A 359 -8.11 2.99 3.51
N GLY A 360 -8.58 4.23 3.47
CA GLY A 360 -8.01 5.23 2.58
C GLY A 360 -8.94 6.38 2.22
N VAL A 361 -8.62 7.07 1.15
CA VAL A 361 -9.39 8.20 0.64
C VAL A 361 -10.77 7.75 0.19
N VAL A 362 -11.81 8.48 0.59
CA VAL A 362 -13.18 8.25 0.11
C VAL A 362 -13.26 8.60 -1.37
N ALA A 363 -13.73 7.66 -2.18
CA ALA A 363 -13.94 7.87 -3.62
C ALA A 363 -15.25 7.23 -4.07
N ASP A 364 -15.89 7.83 -5.08
CA ASP A 364 -17.10 7.29 -5.70
C ASP A 364 -16.79 6.27 -6.82
N ALA A 365 -17.84 5.78 -7.47
CA ALA A 365 -17.74 4.85 -8.60
C ALA A 365 -16.94 5.37 -9.82
N GLN A 366 -16.76 6.67 -9.92
CA GLN A 366 -15.95 7.36 -10.93
C GLN A 366 -14.55 7.70 -10.41
N MET A 367 -14.16 7.21 -9.23
CA MET A 367 -12.90 7.51 -8.54
C MET A 367 -12.72 9.00 -8.19
N ARG A 368 -13.81 9.79 -8.10
CA ARG A 368 -13.79 11.16 -7.62
C ARG A 368 -13.79 11.18 -6.10
N THR A 369 -13.00 12.05 -5.52
CA THR A 369 -13.05 12.31 -4.08
C THR A 369 -14.14 13.35 -3.74
N GLU A 370 -14.32 13.64 -2.46
CA GLU A 370 -15.20 14.73 -2.00
C GLU A 370 -14.73 16.12 -2.47
N LEU A 371 -13.46 16.24 -2.90
CA LEU A 371 -12.90 17.51 -3.39
C LEU A 371 -12.94 17.54 -4.92
N PRO A 372 -13.67 18.47 -5.52
CA PRO A 372 -13.69 18.62 -6.98
C PRO A 372 -12.27 18.79 -7.54
N GLY A 373 -12.01 18.20 -8.70
CA GLY A 373 -10.69 18.20 -9.33
C GLY A 373 -9.72 17.14 -8.78
N LEU A 374 -10.08 16.44 -7.68
CA LEU A 374 -9.25 15.40 -7.07
C LEU A 374 -9.88 14.01 -7.27
N PHE A 375 -9.05 13.09 -7.76
CA PHE A 375 -9.36 11.67 -7.97
C PHE A 375 -8.38 10.80 -7.19
N ALA A 376 -8.75 9.54 -6.90
CA ALA A 376 -7.87 8.60 -6.23
C ALA A 376 -7.96 7.21 -6.89
N ALA A 377 -6.86 6.44 -6.89
CA ALA A 377 -6.83 5.12 -7.52
C ALA A 377 -5.86 4.14 -6.86
N GLY A 378 -6.24 2.88 -6.79
CA GLY A 378 -5.45 1.80 -6.17
C GLY A 378 -5.49 1.85 -4.65
N GLU A 379 -4.48 1.31 -3.99
CA GLU A 379 -4.45 1.13 -2.53
C GLU A 379 -4.65 2.41 -1.69
N VAL A 380 -4.53 3.59 -2.28
CA VAL A 380 -4.83 4.86 -1.58
C VAL A 380 -6.34 5.06 -1.36
N VAL A 381 -7.20 4.33 -2.08
CA VAL A 381 -8.66 4.36 -1.96
C VAL A 381 -9.11 3.38 -0.87
N GLY A 382 -9.97 3.85 0.03
CA GLY A 382 -10.55 3.01 1.08
C GLY A 382 -11.90 2.40 0.69
N GLY A 383 -12.32 1.35 1.41
CA GLY A 383 -13.67 0.79 1.37
C GLY A 383 -13.85 -0.46 0.51
N THR A 384 -13.18 -0.59 -0.61
CA THR A 384 -13.35 -1.72 -1.56
C THR A 384 -13.25 -3.09 -0.90
N SER A 385 -12.25 -3.25 -0.05
CA SER A 385 -11.89 -4.52 0.61
C SER A 385 -12.47 -4.66 2.03
N GLY A 386 -13.20 -3.67 2.51
CA GLY A 386 -13.78 -3.68 3.85
C GLY A 386 -12.73 -3.92 4.94
N ALA A 387 -13.05 -4.80 5.90
CA ALA A 387 -12.18 -5.06 7.04
C ALA A 387 -11.02 -6.03 6.74
N ASN A 388 -11.02 -6.71 5.57
CA ASN A 388 -9.94 -7.64 5.20
C ASN A 388 -9.96 -7.91 3.70
N ARG A 389 -8.83 -7.70 3.04
CA ARG A 389 -8.70 -7.85 1.58
C ARG A 389 -8.61 -9.33 1.18
N LEU A 390 -9.41 -9.72 0.19
CA LEU A 390 -9.29 -11.00 -0.48
C LEU A 390 -7.90 -11.13 -1.15
N SER A 391 -7.30 -12.31 -1.07
CA SER A 391 -6.00 -12.56 -1.69
C SER A 391 -6.03 -12.20 -3.18
N SER A 392 -4.91 -11.73 -3.72
CA SER A 392 -4.73 -11.38 -5.15
C SER A 392 -5.51 -10.15 -5.68
N ASN A 393 -6.38 -9.51 -4.89
CA ASN A 393 -7.12 -8.32 -5.33
C ASN A 393 -6.27 -7.03 -5.43
N ALA A 394 -5.07 -6.97 -4.84
CA ALA A 394 -4.30 -5.71 -4.76
C ALA A 394 -3.91 -5.12 -6.13
N ILE A 395 -3.33 -5.93 -7.03
CA ILE A 395 -3.00 -5.46 -8.39
C ILE A 395 -4.28 -5.26 -9.21
N THR A 396 -5.29 -6.12 -9.03
CA THR A 396 -6.61 -5.96 -9.66
C THR A 396 -7.20 -4.59 -9.34
N GLU A 397 -7.22 -4.22 -8.07
CA GLU A 397 -7.70 -2.91 -7.61
C GLU A 397 -6.89 -1.77 -8.22
N ALA A 398 -5.57 -1.90 -8.24
CA ALA A 398 -4.69 -0.88 -8.82
C ALA A 398 -4.99 -0.65 -10.32
N VAL A 399 -5.16 -1.71 -11.11
CA VAL A 399 -5.37 -1.57 -12.55
C VAL A 399 -6.81 -1.15 -12.90
N VAL A 400 -7.81 -1.69 -12.20
CA VAL A 400 -9.22 -1.34 -12.40
C VAL A 400 -9.48 0.12 -12.04
N PHE A 401 -9.08 0.54 -10.85
CA PHE A 401 -9.32 1.90 -10.40
C PHE A 401 -8.39 2.91 -11.08
N GLY A 402 -7.17 2.52 -11.42
CA GLY A 402 -6.30 3.33 -12.28
C GLY A 402 -6.96 3.64 -13.63
N ARG A 403 -7.51 2.61 -14.29
CA ARG A 403 -8.25 2.76 -15.54
C ARG A 403 -9.44 3.70 -15.41
N ARG A 404 -10.25 3.54 -14.36
CA ARG A 404 -11.43 4.37 -14.10
C ARG A 404 -11.04 5.82 -13.78
N ALA A 405 -10.10 6.03 -12.88
CA ALA A 405 -9.64 7.38 -12.49
C ALA A 405 -9.07 8.15 -13.69
N GLY A 406 -8.27 7.49 -14.53
CA GLY A 406 -7.71 8.11 -15.72
C GLY A 406 -8.79 8.59 -16.70
N ARG A 407 -9.80 7.75 -16.96
CA ARG A 407 -10.96 8.11 -17.81
C ARG A 407 -11.76 9.28 -17.23
N SER A 408 -12.08 9.21 -15.95
CA SER A 408 -12.84 10.24 -15.24
C SER A 408 -12.10 11.56 -15.18
N ALA A 409 -10.79 11.55 -14.89
CA ALA A 409 -9.94 12.73 -14.88
C ALA A 409 -9.86 13.40 -16.28
N ALA A 410 -9.74 12.58 -17.35
CA ALA A 410 -9.73 13.12 -18.71
C ALA A 410 -11.08 13.77 -19.10
N VAL A 411 -12.20 13.15 -18.72
CA VAL A 411 -13.55 13.72 -18.95
C VAL A 411 -13.67 15.03 -18.20
N HIS A 412 -13.31 15.08 -16.92
CA HIS A 412 -13.35 16.30 -16.10
C HIS A 412 -12.45 17.39 -16.69
N ALA A 413 -11.24 17.08 -17.11
CA ALA A 413 -10.31 18.04 -17.68
C ALA A 413 -10.79 18.68 -18.99
N LYS A 414 -11.70 18.02 -19.73
CA LYS A 414 -12.33 18.59 -20.94
C LYS A 414 -13.45 19.57 -20.63
N THR A 415 -14.08 19.45 -19.47
CA THR A 415 -15.26 20.24 -19.10
C THR A 415 -14.91 21.54 -18.40
N ILE A 416 -13.67 21.70 -17.95
CA ILE A 416 -13.24 22.89 -17.21
C ILE A 416 -12.04 23.61 -17.85
N ALA A 417 -11.98 24.92 -17.64
CA ALA A 417 -10.77 25.70 -17.92
C ALA A 417 -9.73 25.46 -16.80
N ARG A 418 -8.46 25.66 -17.12
CA ARG A 418 -7.41 25.66 -16.10
C ARG A 418 -7.61 26.83 -15.16
N LYS A 419 -7.42 26.59 -13.87
CA LYS A 419 -7.55 27.58 -12.82
C LYS A 419 -6.18 28.00 -12.32
N ASP A 420 -6.09 29.25 -11.90
CA ASP A 420 -4.89 29.72 -11.21
C ASP A 420 -4.80 29.11 -9.82
N LEU A 421 -3.61 28.67 -9.47
CA LEU A 421 -3.32 28.16 -8.14
C LEU A 421 -3.46 29.28 -7.10
N ARG A 422 -4.07 28.99 -5.96
CA ARG A 422 -4.18 29.97 -4.86
C ARG A 422 -2.78 30.39 -4.38
N ALA A 423 -2.40 31.61 -4.67
CA ALA A 423 -1.05 32.12 -4.44
C ALA A 423 -0.57 32.00 -2.98
N ALA A 424 -1.47 32.15 -2.00
CA ALA A 424 -1.11 32.00 -0.58
C ALA A 424 -0.70 30.55 -0.26
N SER A 425 -1.44 29.54 -0.77
CA SER A 425 -1.11 28.11 -0.55
C SER A 425 0.18 27.71 -1.27
N VAL A 426 0.39 28.22 -2.49
CA VAL A 426 1.65 28.01 -3.22
C VAL A 426 2.83 28.60 -2.44
N ARG A 427 2.72 29.84 -1.96
CA ARG A 427 3.79 30.47 -1.17
C ARG A 427 4.09 29.67 0.09
N ALA A 428 3.08 29.28 0.86
CA ALA A 428 3.27 28.49 2.10
C ALA A 428 4.02 27.17 1.83
N ALA A 429 3.66 26.47 0.76
CA ALA A 429 4.32 25.23 0.38
C ALA A 429 5.76 25.47 -0.13
N LEU A 430 5.99 26.51 -0.93
CA LEU A 430 7.33 26.90 -1.40
C LEU A 430 8.23 27.36 -0.24
N ASP A 431 7.68 28.11 0.73
CA ASP A 431 8.39 28.51 1.94
C ASP A 431 8.83 27.30 2.76
N LEU A 432 8.00 26.26 2.80
CA LEU A 432 8.34 25.02 3.49
C LEU A 432 9.44 24.22 2.73
N VAL A 433 9.40 24.16 1.39
CA VAL A 433 10.48 23.58 0.58
C VAL A 433 11.78 24.37 0.77
N GLY A 434 11.71 25.70 0.77
CA GLY A 434 12.86 26.59 0.95
C GLY A 434 13.40 26.66 2.38
N ALA A 435 12.66 26.21 3.37
CA ALA A 435 12.97 26.36 4.80
C ALA A 435 14.17 25.53 5.29
N GLY A 436 14.76 24.66 4.46
CA GLY A 436 15.94 23.85 4.79
C GLY A 436 17.19 24.62 5.23
N ASN A 437 17.11 25.95 5.34
CA ASN A 437 18.15 26.81 5.89
C ASN A 437 17.86 27.31 7.32
N CYS A 438 16.71 26.96 7.90
CA CYS A 438 16.20 27.53 9.17
C CYS A 438 15.86 26.49 10.26
N GLY A 439 15.97 25.19 10.00
CA GLY A 439 15.64 24.13 10.95
C GLY A 439 16.77 23.79 11.92
N ALA A 440 16.50 22.89 12.87
CA ALA A 440 17.51 22.38 13.82
C ALA A 440 18.64 21.64 13.08
N PRO A 441 19.91 22.01 13.29
CA PRO A 441 21.03 21.45 12.51
C PRO A 441 21.30 19.95 12.78
N ASP A 442 20.85 19.41 13.91
CA ASP A 442 21.22 18.06 14.39
C ASP A 442 20.03 17.08 14.41
N LEU A 443 18.95 17.35 13.65
CA LEU A 443 17.79 16.45 13.61
C LEU A 443 18.12 15.16 12.84
N ASN A 444 18.13 14.02 13.52
CA ASN A 444 18.30 12.71 12.88
C ASN A 444 16.93 12.12 12.45
N THR A 445 16.47 12.49 11.26
CA THR A 445 15.18 12.05 10.70
C THR A 445 15.08 10.53 10.56
N ALA A 446 16.17 9.86 10.18
CA ALA A 446 16.20 8.40 10.07
C ALA A 446 15.98 7.71 11.43
N ALA A 447 16.56 8.25 12.51
CA ALA A 447 16.31 7.74 13.85
C ALA A 447 14.86 7.96 14.30
N LEU A 448 14.25 9.09 13.97
CA LEU A 448 12.85 9.36 14.27
C LEU A 448 11.91 8.41 13.49
N ILE A 449 12.18 8.14 12.21
CA ILE A 449 11.44 7.16 11.40
C ILE A 449 11.55 5.77 12.05
N ALA A 450 12.76 5.35 12.45
CA ALA A 450 12.95 4.04 13.10
C ALA A 450 12.16 3.93 14.43
N ARG A 451 12.10 5.02 15.21
CA ARG A 451 11.29 5.08 16.45
C ARG A 451 9.80 5.00 16.15
N LEU A 452 9.30 5.71 15.13
CA LEU A 452 7.90 5.60 14.70
C LEU A 452 7.57 4.17 14.27
N GLN A 453 8.44 3.56 13.47
CA GLN A 453 8.26 2.17 13.03
C GLN A 453 8.26 1.16 14.19
N ALA A 454 9.04 1.41 15.24
CA ALA A 454 9.00 0.60 16.45
C ALA A 454 7.65 0.76 17.17
N ILE A 455 7.22 2.01 17.43
CA ILE A 455 5.90 2.29 18.03
C ILE A 455 4.77 1.61 17.26
N MET A 456 4.75 1.75 15.95
CA MET A 456 3.69 1.16 15.12
C MET A 456 3.74 -0.37 15.12
N ALA A 457 4.91 -0.98 15.10
CA ALA A 457 5.06 -2.43 15.15
C ALA A 457 4.66 -3.03 16.50
N ASP A 458 5.04 -2.38 17.59
CA ASP A 458 4.91 -2.94 18.95
C ASP A 458 3.53 -2.60 19.57
N GLU A 459 2.98 -1.41 19.27
CA GLU A 459 1.76 -0.90 19.90
C GLU A 459 0.52 -0.86 18.98
N VAL A 460 0.72 -0.77 17.66
CA VAL A 460 -0.35 -0.67 16.64
C VAL A 460 -0.29 -1.85 15.65
N GLY A 461 0.37 -2.92 16.03
CA GLY A 461 0.53 -4.14 15.25
C GLY A 461 -0.78 -4.90 15.02
N PRO A 462 -0.70 -6.20 14.68
CA PRO A 462 -1.89 -7.00 14.37
C PRO A 462 -2.82 -7.20 15.58
N PHE A 463 -2.29 -7.18 16.83
CA PHE A 463 -3.05 -7.38 18.06
C PHE A 463 -2.87 -6.19 19.00
N ARG A 464 -3.98 -5.56 19.34
CA ARG A 464 -4.05 -4.24 19.98
C ARG A 464 -4.84 -4.29 21.27
N THR A 465 -4.51 -3.38 22.19
CA THR A 465 -5.34 -3.06 23.37
C THR A 465 -5.44 -1.55 23.50
N ALA A 466 -6.43 -1.04 24.26
CA ALA A 466 -6.52 0.39 24.55
C ALA A 466 -5.20 0.93 25.12
N ALA A 467 -4.60 0.24 26.08
CA ALA A 467 -3.35 0.67 26.70
C ALA A 467 -2.18 0.74 25.70
N LYS A 468 -2.06 -0.20 24.76
CA LYS A 468 -1.06 -0.15 23.69
C LYS A 468 -1.30 1.07 22.79
N LEU A 469 -2.54 1.27 22.35
CA LEU A 469 -2.92 2.37 21.44
C LEU A 469 -2.72 3.76 22.09
N ASP A 470 -3.01 3.90 23.38
CA ASP A 470 -2.75 5.14 24.13
C ASP A 470 -1.25 5.47 24.21
N ARG A 471 -0.40 4.45 24.47
CA ARG A 471 1.06 4.63 24.44
C ARG A 471 1.55 5.00 23.03
N ALA A 472 0.99 4.38 21.99
CA ALA A 472 1.31 4.73 20.61
C ALA A 472 1.00 6.20 20.32
N LEU A 473 -0.20 6.65 20.66
CA LEU A 473 -0.63 8.04 20.45
C LEU A 473 0.25 9.04 21.19
N ALA A 474 0.62 8.74 22.44
CA ALA A 474 1.56 9.55 23.21
C ALA A 474 2.96 9.59 22.55
N GLY A 475 3.48 8.44 22.13
CA GLY A 475 4.77 8.36 21.44
C GLY A 475 4.79 9.09 20.11
N ILE A 476 3.72 8.98 19.31
CA ILE A 476 3.56 9.69 18.02
C ILE A 476 3.55 11.21 18.27
N ALA A 477 2.87 11.69 19.34
CA ALA A 477 2.86 13.11 19.67
C ALA A 477 4.27 13.63 20.02
N VAL A 478 5.02 12.90 20.84
CA VAL A 478 6.40 13.24 21.15
C VAL A 478 7.26 13.33 19.89
N LEU A 479 7.13 12.37 18.96
CA LEU A 479 7.87 12.41 17.70
C LEU A 479 7.47 13.59 16.80
N ALA A 480 6.21 14.00 16.83
CA ALA A 480 5.75 15.18 16.09
C ALA A 480 6.35 16.47 16.65
N ASP A 481 6.44 16.59 17.98
CA ASP A 481 7.07 17.73 18.63
C ASP A 481 8.59 17.77 18.35
N GLU A 482 9.26 16.61 18.38
CA GLU A 482 10.69 16.51 18.04
C GLU A 482 10.97 16.83 16.56
N LEU A 483 10.09 16.43 15.64
CA LEU A 483 10.24 16.73 14.22
C LEU A 483 10.17 18.22 13.94
N GLY A 484 9.30 18.94 14.65
CA GLY A 484 9.04 20.36 14.47
C GLY A 484 8.34 20.70 13.15
N GLU A 485 8.09 21.99 12.96
CA GLU A 485 7.28 22.49 11.83
C GLU A 485 8.08 22.76 10.54
N ARG A 486 9.39 22.67 10.58
CA ARG A 486 10.28 23.01 9.46
C ARG A 486 11.36 21.94 9.24
N PRO A 487 11.70 21.64 7.97
CA PRO A 487 12.75 20.68 7.67
C PRO A 487 14.11 21.14 8.25
N PRO A 488 14.98 20.19 8.60
CA PRO A 488 16.28 20.48 9.16
C PRO A 488 17.16 21.25 8.17
N ARG A 489 18.16 21.95 8.72
CA ARG A 489 19.13 22.66 7.91
C ARG A 489 20.05 21.67 7.21
N PHE A 490 20.20 21.81 5.89
CA PHE A 490 21.14 21.00 5.13
C PHE A 490 22.59 21.36 5.52
N ALA A 491 23.35 20.37 6.00
CA ALA A 491 24.72 20.58 6.45
C ALA A 491 25.75 20.67 5.30
N GLY A 492 25.35 20.35 4.06
CA GLY A 492 26.22 20.16 2.90
C GLY A 492 26.56 21.41 2.06
N GLY A 493 26.29 22.62 2.52
CA GLY A 493 26.68 23.83 1.80
C GLY A 493 25.61 24.33 0.80
N THR A 494 26.04 24.89 -0.35
CA THR A 494 25.18 25.58 -1.34
C THR A 494 24.40 24.65 -2.28
N ASP A 495 24.75 23.37 -2.36
CA ASP A 495 24.08 22.40 -3.24
C ASP A 495 22.88 21.75 -2.55
N ALA A 496 21.69 22.16 -2.98
CA ALA A 496 20.42 21.63 -2.48
C ALA A 496 20.04 20.26 -3.08
N GLY A 497 20.90 19.66 -3.91
CA GLY A 497 20.66 18.40 -4.59
C GLY A 497 20.81 17.19 -3.66
N PHE A 498 19.93 16.19 -3.82
CA PHE A 498 19.93 14.94 -3.06
C PHE A 498 19.91 15.09 -1.53
N ASP A 499 19.18 16.11 -1.04
CA ASP A 499 18.97 16.30 0.39
C ASP A 499 18.00 15.23 0.94
N LEU A 500 18.57 14.07 1.29
CA LEU A 500 17.80 12.92 1.79
C LEU A 500 17.22 13.19 3.19
N GLN A 501 17.87 14.02 3.99
CA GLN A 501 17.36 14.39 5.31
C GLN A 501 16.09 15.24 5.20
N ARG A 502 16.03 16.15 4.23
CA ARG A 502 14.81 16.91 3.91
C ARG A 502 13.72 15.99 3.37
N LEU A 503 14.07 15.04 2.49
CA LEU A 503 13.12 14.06 1.97
C LEU A 503 12.51 13.24 3.11
N GLU A 504 13.33 12.72 4.01
CA GLU A 504 12.89 11.96 5.17
C GLU A 504 12.05 12.80 6.15
N TRP A 505 12.33 14.10 6.26
CA TRP A 505 11.52 15.01 7.05
C TRP A 505 10.09 15.12 6.50
N PHE A 506 9.93 15.31 5.17
CA PHE A 506 8.63 15.32 4.52
C PHE A 506 7.92 13.97 4.63
N ASP A 507 8.66 12.86 4.52
CA ASP A 507 8.13 11.52 4.75
C ASP A 507 7.58 11.39 6.16
N LEU A 508 8.38 11.73 7.16
CA LEU A 508 8.00 11.60 8.56
C LEU A 508 6.83 12.52 8.93
N ARG A 509 6.78 13.74 8.38
CA ARG A 509 5.62 14.64 8.49
C ARG A 509 4.33 13.95 8.04
N ASN A 510 4.36 13.23 6.93
CA ASN A 510 3.22 12.48 6.42
C ASN A 510 2.95 11.23 7.27
N MET A 511 3.98 10.45 7.57
CA MET A 511 3.89 9.22 8.34
C MET A 511 3.28 9.45 9.73
N LEU A 512 3.62 10.55 10.42
CA LEU A 512 3.09 10.88 11.75
C LEU A 512 1.58 11.16 11.71
N VAL A 513 1.11 11.91 10.72
CA VAL A 513 -0.34 12.17 10.55
C VAL A 513 -1.09 10.88 10.28
N VAL A 514 -0.55 10.03 9.40
CA VAL A 514 -1.18 8.76 9.01
C VAL A 514 -1.12 7.74 10.16
N ALA A 515 0.01 7.64 10.88
CA ALA A 515 0.14 6.79 12.05
C ALA A 515 -0.86 7.15 13.15
N ARG A 516 -1.03 8.46 13.39
CA ARG A 516 -2.05 8.97 14.32
C ARG A 516 -3.47 8.61 13.85
N ALA A 517 -3.78 8.72 12.55
CA ALA A 517 -5.08 8.34 12.00
C ALA A 517 -5.35 6.84 12.22
N VAL A 518 -4.37 5.96 11.95
CA VAL A 518 -4.47 4.52 12.19
C VAL A 518 -4.71 4.22 13.67
N ALA A 519 -3.89 4.79 14.56
CA ALA A 519 -3.98 4.52 15.99
C ALA A 519 -5.28 5.05 16.62
N GLN A 520 -5.74 6.25 16.24
CA GLN A 520 -7.01 6.82 16.72
C GLN A 520 -8.22 6.02 16.22
N SER A 521 -8.23 5.61 14.94
CA SER A 521 -9.31 4.77 14.41
C SER A 521 -9.33 3.40 15.09
N ALA A 522 -8.14 2.81 15.33
CA ALA A 522 -8.03 1.55 16.04
C ALA A 522 -8.50 1.64 17.52
N LEU A 523 -8.20 2.75 18.19
CA LEU A 523 -8.67 3.00 19.57
C LEU A 523 -10.18 3.18 19.61
N ALA A 524 -10.75 3.90 18.65
CA ALA A 524 -12.18 4.18 18.57
C ALA A 524 -13.02 2.92 18.29
N ARG A 525 -12.51 1.95 17.49
CA ARG A 525 -13.23 0.70 17.20
C ARG A 525 -13.06 -0.31 18.34
N THR A 526 -14.14 -0.53 19.10
CA THR A 526 -14.17 -1.43 20.27
C THR A 526 -14.76 -2.80 19.91
N GLU A 527 -14.20 -3.45 18.91
CA GLU A 527 -14.51 -4.82 18.47
C GLU A 527 -13.27 -5.45 17.82
N SER A 528 -13.33 -6.73 17.44
CA SER A 528 -12.38 -7.40 16.56
C SER A 528 -13.07 -7.77 15.25
N ARG A 529 -12.51 -7.31 14.09
CA ARG A 529 -13.06 -7.56 12.76
C ARG A 529 -11.96 -7.58 11.71
N GLY A 530 -11.87 -8.66 10.93
CA GLY A 530 -10.91 -8.76 9.82
C GLY A 530 -9.47 -8.53 10.28
N ALA A 531 -8.79 -7.54 9.69
CA ALA A 531 -7.42 -7.20 10.04
C ALA A 531 -7.27 -6.36 11.33
N HIS A 532 -8.37 -5.90 11.92
CA HIS A 532 -8.37 -5.19 13.20
C HIS A 532 -8.71 -6.14 14.33
N GLN A 533 -7.73 -6.45 15.19
CA GLN A 533 -7.89 -7.36 16.32
C GLN A 533 -7.58 -6.65 17.63
N ARG A 534 -8.56 -6.66 18.53
CA ARG A 534 -8.51 -6.08 19.87
C ARG A 534 -8.55 -7.19 20.92
N GLU A 535 -7.45 -7.39 21.66
CA GLU A 535 -7.41 -8.40 22.71
C GLU A 535 -8.36 -8.05 23.89
N ASP A 536 -8.62 -6.76 24.10
CA ASP A 536 -9.59 -6.24 25.09
C ASP A 536 -11.05 -6.22 24.58
N PHE A 537 -11.28 -6.43 23.27
CA PHE A 537 -12.60 -6.52 22.63
C PHE A 537 -12.56 -7.60 21.53
N SER A 538 -12.47 -8.86 21.91
CA SER A 538 -12.19 -9.98 21.01
C SER A 538 -13.32 -10.39 20.07
N GLN A 539 -14.55 -9.88 20.27
CA GLN A 539 -15.73 -10.24 19.48
C GLN A 539 -15.98 -9.26 18.34
N MET A 540 -16.54 -9.79 17.25
CA MET A 540 -17.10 -8.98 16.16
C MET A 540 -18.55 -8.61 16.53
N LEU A 541 -18.85 -7.31 16.57
CA LEU A 541 -20.13 -6.80 17.03
C LEU A 541 -21.00 -6.27 15.87
N PRO A 542 -22.32 -6.58 15.82
CA PRO A 542 -23.22 -6.06 14.78
C PRO A 542 -23.24 -4.53 14.70
N ASP A 543 -23.24 -3.84 15.83
CA ASP A 543 -23.29 -2.36 15.91
C ASP A 543 -22.07 -1.68 15.28
N TRP A 544 -20.99 -2.41 15.10
CA TRP A 544 -19.78 -1.96 14.44
C TRP A 544 -19.75 -2.26 12.93
N ARG A 545 -20.85 -2.72 12.33
CA ARG A 545 -21.00 -2.78 10.87
C ARG A 545 -21.18 -1.37 10.31
N ARG A 546 -20.16 -0.52 10.52
CA ARG A 546 -20.12 0.87 10.09
C ARG A 546 -18.68 1.30 9.80
N HIS A 547 -18.52 2.20 8.86
CA HIS A 547 -17.23 2.83 8.56
C HIS A 547 -16.83 3.84 9.64
N GLN A 548 -15.53 4.03 9.81
CA GLN A 548 -14.99 5.14 10.58
C GLN A 548 -14.40 6.18 9.60
N ARG A 549 -14.94 7.39 9.64
CA ARG A 549 -14.47 8.50 8.82
C ARG A 549 -13.47 9.34 9.62
N VAL A 550 -12.32 9.66 8.98
CA VAL A 550 -11.26 10.50 9.54
C VAL A 550 -11.16 11.78 8.75
N ARG A 551 -11.16 12.92 9.45
CA ARG A 551 -10.95 14.26 8.87
C ARG A 551 -9.91 15.03 9.66
N LEU A 552 -9.24 15.97 8.99
CA LEU A 552 -8.33 16.90 9.62
C LEU A 552 -9.02 18.28 9.68
N ALA A 553 -9.42 18.72 10.87
CA ALA A 553 -10.06 20.01 11.09
C ALA A 553 -9.24 20.84 12.08
N GLY A 554 -8.77 22.02 11.65
CA GLY A 554 -7.95 22.89 12.50
C GLY A 554 -6.68 22.24 13.03
N GLY A 555 -6.05 21.32 12.28
CA GLY A 555 -4.86 20.58 12.72
C GLY A 555 -5.17 19.38 13.64
N VAL A 556 -6.44 19.13 13.98
CA VAL A 556 -6.86 18.04 14.84
C VAL A 556 -7.53 16.94 13.99
N LEU A 557 -7.09 15.69 14.15
CA LEU A 557 -7.76 14.55 13.54
C LEU A 557 -9.04 14.24 14.33
N GLN A 558 -10.14 14.12 13.59
CA GLN A 558 -11.45 13.74 14.10
C GLN A 558 -11.86 12.39 13.52
N VAL A 559 -12.22 11.44 14.36
CA VAL A 559 -12.75 10.13 13.98
C VAL A 559 -14.25 10.10 14.30
N SER A 560 -15.09 9.77 13.33
CA SER A 560 -16.53 9.67 13.48
C SER A 560 -17.07 8.41 12.81
N GLY A 561 -18.12 7.80 13.38
CA GLY A 561 -18.82 6.68 12.74
C GLY A 561 -19.69 7.17 11.57
N ALA A 562 -19.65 6.45 10.45
CA ALA A 562 -20.56 6.64 9.31
C ALA A 562 -21.26 5.31 8.98
N PRO A 563 -22.59 5.29 8.70
CA PRO A 563 -23.26 4.08 8.23
C PRO A 563 -22.58 3.49 6.99
N ALA A 564 -22.56 2.16 6.87
CA ALA A 564 -21.96 1.50 5.73
C ALA A 564 -22.58 1.91 4.37
N GLU A 565 -23.85 2.32 4.39
CA GLU A 565 -24.61 2.76 3.22
C GLU A 565 -24.35 4.24 2.81
N ALA A 566 -23.69 5.02 3.68
CA ALA A 566 -23.51 6.47 3.49
C ALA A 566 -22.33 6.86 2.57
N LEU A 567 -21.56 5.90 2.05
CA LEU A 567 -20.45 6.18 1.15
C LEU A 567 -20.88 6.32 -0.32
N ALA A 568 -22.09 5.84 -0.64
CA ALA A 568 -22.61 5.82 -2.03
C ALA A 568 -23.32 7.12 -2.48
N SER A 569 -23.39 8.16 -1.62
CA SER A 569 -24.08 9.42 -1.94
C SER A 569 -23.13 10.58 -2.22
#